data_c80486ed8b6f4236b5d9b333b32eeef2
#
_entry.id   c80486ed8b6f4236b5d9b333b32eeef2
#
_cell.length_a   1.000
_cell.length_b   1.000
_cell.length_c   1.000
_cell.angle_alpha   90.00
_cell.angle_beta   90.00
_cell.angle_gamma   90.00
#
_symmetry.space_group_name_H-M   'P 1'
#
loop_
_entity.id
_entity.type
_entity.pdbx_description
1 polymer ?
#
loop_
_entity_poly.entity_id
_entity_poly.type
_entity_poly.pdbx_seq_one_letter_code
_entity_poly.pdbx_strand_id
1 'polypeptide(L)'
;TPTPSSAASDVYKRQLLKNLLDEFEIAYEENENLVRGLDYYNDSVFEWKSDSLGSQNTFCAGGRYDSLSKKLGGRSTPAVGVSLGLDRLIIACKDKFSITHPKQIAVIILDDKFLAYGNNISEKIRASFPDFEVRYSGLDTNLKTQLKRANKNNFNLAIILGREEVESKTYTIKDLDSGNNYEKLSLEDLISFLN
;
A
#
# COMPACT_ATOMS: atom_id res chain seq x y z
N THR A 1 18.32 -0.98 -44.31
CA THR A 1 18.51 -2.43 -44.06
C THR A 1 19.62 -2.61 -43.04
N PRO A 2 19.42 -3.35 -41.94
CA PRO A 2 20.51 -3.65 -41.00
C PRO A 2 21.65 -4.37 -41.73
N THR A 3 22.89 -4.07 -41.36
CA THR A 3 24.02 -4.81 -41.89
C THR A 3 23.96 -6.27 -41.40
N PRO A 4 24.45 -7.26 -42.17
CA PRO A 4 24.37 -8.68 -41.76
C PRO A 4 24.96 -8.97 -40.38
N SER A 5 25.95 -8.18 -39.93
CA SER A 5 26.54 -8.31 -38.57
C SER A 5 25.59 -7.85 -37.45
N SER A 6 24.73 -6.84 -37.70
CA SER A 6 23.75 -6.37 -36.70
C SER A 6 22.62 -7.39 -36.56
N ALA A 7 22.13 -7.94 -37.68
CA ALA A 7 21.07 -8.95 -37.65
C ALA A 7 21.52 -10.22 -36.90
N ALA A 8 22.74 -10.71 -37.12
CA ALA A 8 23.30 -11.86 -36.42
C ALA A 8 23.44 -11.59 -34.90
N SER A 9 23.84 -10.36 -34.52
CA SER A 9 23.91 -9.94 -33.12
C SER A 9 22.54 -9.93 -32.44
N ASP A 10 21.50 -9.49 -33.14
CA ASP A 10 20.14 -9.41 -32.57
C ASP A 10 19.51 -10.79 -32.41
N VAL A 11 19.73 -11.70 -33.37
CA VAL A 11 19.34 -13.11 -33.25
C VAL A 11 20.04 -13.78 -32.06
N TYR A 12 21.31 -13.55 -31.86
CA TYR A 12 22.07 -14.08 -30.72
C TYR A 12 21.54 -13.57 -29.40
N LYS A 13 21.27 -12.28 -29.26
CA LYS A 13 20.70 -11.67 -28.04
C LYS A 13 19.34 -12.24 -27.72
N ARG A 14 18.47 -12.41 -28.73
CA ARG A 14 17.16 -13.02 -28.56
C ARG A 14 17.25 -14.46 -28.08
N GLN A 15 18.18 -15.25 -28.66
CA GLN A 15 18.38 -16.63 -28.22
C GLN A 15 18.93 -16.71 -26.79
N LEU A 16 19.87 -15.81 -26.43
CA LEU A 16 20.38 -15.73 -25.06
C LEU A 16 19.28 -15.41 -24.05
N LEU A 17 18.40 -14.46 -24.38
CA LEU A 17 17.25 -14.11 -23.53
C LEU A 17 16.33 -15.31 -23.32
N LYS A 18 16.01 -16.05 -24.38
CA LYS A 18 15.18 -17.27 -24.32
C LYS A 18 15.82 -18.34 -23.43
N ASN A 19 17.11 -18.60 -23.62
CA ASN A 19 17.83 -19.58 -22.81
C ASN A 19 17.81 -19.20 -21.31
N LEU A 20 17.94 -17.90 -20.98
CA LEU A 20 17.84 -17.41 -19.59
C LEU A 20 16.42 -17.57 -19.03
N LEU A 21 15.41 -17.28 -19.81
CA LEU A 21 14.02 -17.50 -19.38
C LEU A 21 13.73 -18.96 -19.08
N ASP A 22 14.23 -19.86 -19.93
CA ASP A 22 14.12 -21.30 -19.75
C ASP A 22 14.90 -21.78 -18.51
N GLU A 23 16.12 -21.28 -18.30
CA GLU A 23 16.94 -21.59 -17.12
C GLU A 23 16.29 -21.14 -15.80
N PHE A 24 15.63 -19.99 -15.82
CA PHE A 24 14.89 -19.48 -14.66
C PHE A 24 13.44 -20.03 -14.55
N GLU A 25 13.07 -20.98 -15.40
CA GLU A 25 11.73 -21.59 -15.44
C GLU A 25 10.59 -20.54 -15.60
N ILE A 26 10.88 -19.43 -16.31
CA ILE A 26 9.89 -18.40 -16.61
C ILE A 26 9.15 -18.76 -17.89
N ALA A 27 7.88 -19.13 -17.75
CA ALA A 27 7.03 -19.41 -18.90
C ALA A 27 6.78 -18.13 -19.72
N TYR A 28 6.96 -18.21 -21.03
CA TYR A 28 6.72 -17.11 -21.95
C TYR A 28 6.09 -17.57 -23.26
N GLU A 29 5.45 -16.65 -23.95
CA GLU A 29 4.93 -16.81 -25.30
C GLU A 29 5.59 -15.80 -26.23
N GLU A 30 6.08 -16.25 -27.38
CA GLU A 30 6.63 -15.37 -28.41
C GLU A 30 5.49 -14.77 -29.24
N ASN A 31 5.47 -13.44 -29.33
CA ASN A 31 4.52 -12.73 -30.17
C ASN A 31 5.24 -11.73 -31.08
N GLU A 32 5.35 -12.09 -32.34
CA GLU A 32 6.01 -11.24 -33.36
C GLU A 32 5.22 -9.95 -33.69
N ASN A 33 3.96 -9.91 -33.32
CA ASN A 33 3.08 -8.76 -33.56
C ASN A 33 3.00 -7.82 -32.35
N LEU A 34 3.77 -8.09 -31.29
CA LEU A 34 3.77 -7.24 -30.10
C LEU A 34 4.39 -5.89 -30.42
N VAL A 35 3.54 -4.85 -30.44
CA VAL A 35 3.95 -3.46 -30.65
C VAL A 35 3.65 -2.66 -29.40
N ARG A 36 4.62 -1.83 -28.98
CA ARG A 36 4.44 -0.88 -27.88
C ARG A 36 4.20 0.52 -28.45
N GLY A 37 3.31 1.28 -27.82
CA GLY A 37 2.93 2.63 -28.26
C GLY A 37 4.02 3.71 -28.11
N LEU A 38 5.27 3.33 -27.87
CA LEU A 38 6.40 4.23 -27.64
C LEU A 38 7.51 3.90 -28.65
N ASP A 39 7.96 4.90 -29.39
CA ASP A 39 8.90 4.79 -30.51
C ASP A 39 10.38 4.71 -30.13
N TYR A 40 10.66 4.71 -28.84
CA TYR A 40 12.04 4.63 -28.35
C TYR A 40 12.56 3.18 -28.17
N TYR A 41 11.68 2.19 -28.16
CA TYR A 41 12.11 0.79 -28.12
C TYR A 41 12.82 0.42 -29.41
N ASN A 42 13.93 -0.30 -29.29
CA ASN A 42 14.80 -0.62 -30.44
C ASN A 42 15.26 -2.08 -30.48
N ASP A 43 14.77 -2.93 -29.59
CA ASP A 43 15.12 -4.34 -29.51
C ASP A 43 13.92 -5.11 -28.87
N SER A 44 14.18 -5.98 -27.92
CA SER A 44 13.16 -6.79 -27.27
C SER A 44 12.16 -5.94 -26.47
N VAL A 45 10.89 -6.27 -26.59
CA VAL A 45 9.81 -5.73 -25.79
C VAL A 45 9.06 -6.89 -25.13
N PHE A 46 8.45 -6.62 -23.98
CA PHE A 46 7.73 -7.64 -23.22
C PHE A 46 6.52 -7.08 -22.50
N GLU A 47 5.57 -7.96 -22.21
CA GLU A 47 4.38 -7.68 -21.42
C GLU A 47 4.09 -8.83 -20.47
N TRP A 48 3.55 -8.50 -19.27
CA TRP A 48 2.85 -9.43 -18.42
C TRP A 48 1.37 -9.17 -18.49
N LYS A 49 0.61 -10.24 -18.70
CA LYS A 49 -0.84 -10.22 -18.85
C LYS A 49 -1.50 -11.05 -17.78
N SER A 50 -2.75 -10.70 -17.45
CA SER A 50 -3.60 -11.49 -16.56
C SER A 50 -5.01 -11.52 -17.09
N ASP A 51 -5.58 -12.73 -17.23
CA ASP A 51 -6.95 -12.92 -17.72
C ASP A 51 -8.00 -12.28 -16.79
N SER A 52 -7.65 -12.09 -15.50
CA SER A 52 -8.53 -11.44 -14.53
C SER A 52 -8.77 -9.93 -14.82
N LEU A 53 -8.02 -9.34 -15.74
CA LEU A 53 -8.13 -7.91 -16.10
C LEU A 53 -9.02 -7.63 -17.31
N GLY A 54 -9.64 -8.66 -17.90
CA GLY A 54 -10.51 -8.51 -19.07
C GLY A 54 -9.75 -8.16 -20.36
N SER A 55 -10.35 -7.32 -21.23
CA SER A 55 -9.82 -7.02 -22.56
C SER A 55 -8.49 -6.26 -22.54
N GLN A 56 -8.24 -5.46 -21.54
CA GLN A 56 -6.97 -4.76 -21.34
C GLN A 56 -6.14 -5.48 -20.27
N ASN A 57 -5.64 -6.64 -20.60
CA ASN A 57 -5.06 -7.59 -19.65
C ASN A 57 -3.58 -7.35 -19.27
N THR A 58 -2.89 -6.39 -19.91
CA THR A 58 -1.49 -6.06 -19.58
C THR A 58 -1.40 -5.24 -18.31
N PHE A 59 -0.68 -5.72 -17.29
CA PHE A 59 -0.43 -4.99 -16.04
C PHE A 59 1.02 -4.55 -15.87
N CYS A 60 1.94 -5.15 -16.62
CA CYS A 60 3.36 -4.82 -16.60
C CYS A 60 3.91 -4.89 -18.01
N ALA A 61 4.78 -3.97 -18.38
CA ALA A 61 5.37 -3.96 -19.70
C ALA A 61 6.69 -3.19 -19.72
N GLY A 62 7.55 -3.57 -20.66
CA GLY A 62 8.84 -2.93 -20.80
C GLY A 62 9.57 -3.35 -22.07
N GLY A 63 10.85 -3.04 -22.10
CA GLY A 63 11.73 -3.40 -23.21
C GLY A 63 13.06 -2.66 -23.18
N ARG A 64 13.84 -2.88 -24.21
CA ARG A 64 15.17 -2.29 -24.41
C ARG A 64 15.05 -1.00 -25.25
N TYR A 65 15.77 0.06 -24.83
CA TYR A 65 15.72 1.36 -25.48
C TYR A 65 17.06 2.10 -25.46
N ASP A 66 18.10 1.49 -26.02
CA ASP A 66 19.48 1.99 -26.04
C ASP A 66 19.65 3.37 -26.69
N SER A 67 18.72 3.75 -27.60
CA SER A 67 18.79 5.01 -28.32
C SER A 67 18.18 6.20 -27.57
N LEU A 68 17.42 5.97 -26.48
CA LEU A 68 16.67 7.02 -25.79
C LEU A 68 17.57 8.10 -25.22
N SER A 69 18.67 7.72 -24.55
CA SER A 69 19.62 8.67 -23.98
C SER A 69 20.19 9.62 -25.05
N LYS A 70 20.53 9.09 -26.23
CA LYS A 70 21.02 9.89 -27.35
C LYS A 70 19.94 10.82 -27.92
N LYS A 71 18.69 10.36 -28.02
CA LYS A 71 17.54 11.20 -28.45
C LYS A 71 17.32 12.38 -27.50
N LEU A 72 17.62 12.21 -26.22
CA LEU A 72 17.52 13.25 -25.18
C LEU A 72 18.80 14.12 -25.05
N GLY A 73 19.77 14.01 -25.98
CA GLY A 73 20.98 14.82 -25.98
C GLY A 73 22.13 14.25 -25.16
N GLY A 74 21.99 13.05 -24.59
CA GLY A 74 23.03 12.34 -23.87
C GLY A 74 23.90 11.45 -24.75
N ARG A 75 24.74 10.62 -24.13
CA ARG A 75 25.50 9.59 -24.83
C ARG A 75 24.62 8.37 -25.12
N SER A 76 24.91 7.64 -26.20
CA SER A 76 24.28 6.33 -26.44
C SER A 76 24.63 5.38 -25.29
N THR A 77 23.61 4.95 -24.57
CA THR A 77 23.77 4.11 -23.36
C THR A 77 22.76 2.97 -23.44
N PRO A 78 23.23 1.69 -23.36
CA PRO A 78 22.31 0.57 -23.26
C PRO A 78 21.35 0.75 -22.08
N ALA A 79 20.07 0.60 -22.34
CA ALA A 79 19.05 0.78 -21.32
C ALA A 79 17.88 -0.21 -21.50
N VAL A 80 17.39 -0.72 -20.39
CA VAL A 80 16.20 -1.53 -20.30
C VAL A 80 15.35 -1.00 -19.14
N GLY A 81 14.05 -1.06 -19.30
CA GLY A 81 13.17 -0.65 -18.23
C GLY A 81 11.82 -1.34 -18.28
N VAL A 82 11.11 -1.21 -17.18
CA VAL A 82 9.81 -1.81 -16.98
C VAL A 82 8.88 -0.79 -16.31
N SER A 83 7.62 -0.82 -16.70
CA SER A 83 6.55 -0.06 -16.08
C SER A 83 5.48 -1.02 -15.55
N LEU A 84 5.00 -0.77 -14.36
CA LEU A 84 3.98 -1.57 -13.70
C LEU A 84 2.75 -0.70 -13.43
N GLY A 85 1.59 -1.16 -13.88
CA GLY A 85 0.30 -0.57 -13.52
C GLY A 85 -0.14 -1.04 -12.14
N LEU A 86 0.13 -0.26 -11.10
CA LEU A 86 -0.14 -0.64 -9.71
C LEU A 86 -1.62 -0.98 -9.48
N ASP A 87 -2.54 -0.15 -9.95
CA ASP A 87 -3.98 -0.39 -9.82
C ASP A 87 -4.40 -1.69 -10.50
N ARG A 88 -3.83 -1.98 -11.68
CA ARG A 88 -4.08 -3.24 -12.40
C ARG A 88 -3.54 -4.45 -11.66
N LEU A 89 -2.35 -4.33 -11.07
CA LEU A 89 -1.79 -5.39 -10.24
C LEU A 89 -2.66 -5.66 -9.02
N ILE A 90 -3.14 -4.62 -8.33
CA ILE A 90 -4.06 -4.74 -7.19
C ILE A 90 -5.34 -5.46 -7.61
N ILE A 91 -5.94 -5.06 -8.75
CA ILE A 91 -7.15 -5.70 -9.27
C ILE A 91 -6.90 -7.18 -9.61
N ALA A 92 -5.77 -7.49 -10.27
CA ALA A 92 -5.41 -8.86 -10.65
C ALA A 92 -5.16 -9.78 -9.43
N CYS A 93 -4.75 -9.20 -8.31
CA CYS A 93 -4.38 -9.94 -7.11
C CYS A 93 -5.43 -9.85 -5.98
N LYS A 94 -6.54 -9.12 -6.17
CA LYS A 94 -7.49 -8.82 -5.09
C LYS A 94 -8.02 -10.07 -4.38
N ASP A 95 -8.20 -11.18 -5.09
CA ASP A 95 -8.70 -12.42 -4.52
C ASP A 95 -7.61 -13.26 -3.83
N LYS A 96 -6.34 -12.84 -3.94
CA LYS A 96 -5.18 -13.49 -3.31
C LYS A 96 -4.76 -12.83 -2.00
N PHE A 97 -5.26 -11.63 -1.72
CA PHE A 97 -4.96 -10.89 -0.50
C PHE A 97 -6.21 -10.75 0.34
N SER A 98 -6.15 -11.26 1.55
CA SER A 98 -7.12 -10.91 2.59
C SER A 98 -6.67 -9.60 3.21
N ILE A 99 -7.36 -8.51 2.90
CA ILE A 99 -7.10 -7.23 3.55
C ILE A 99 -7.79 -7.29 4.92
N THR A 100 -7.02 -7.59 5.95
CA THR A 100 -7.47 -7.36 7.32
C THR A 100 -7.37 -5.87 7.61
N HIS A 101 -8.50 -5.23 7.83
CA HIS A 101 -8.48 -3.85 8.32
C HIS A 101 -8.03 -3.85 9.77
N PRO A 102 -7.01 -3.05 10.13
CA PRO A 102 -6.59 -2.92 11.51
C PRO A 102 -7.77 -2.43 12.36
N LYS A 103 -7.85 -2.88 13.63
CA LYS A 103 -8.77 -2.25 14.58
C LYS A 103 -8.42 -0.77 14.72
N GLN A 104 -9.40 0.08 14.58
CA GLN A 104 -9.23 1.53 14.63
C GLN A 104 -9.69 2.07 15.98
N ILE A 105 -8.79 2.77 16.67
CA ILE A 105 -9.05 3.37 17.98
C ILE A 105 -9.03 4.88 17.85
N ALA A 106 -10.14 5.52 18.17
CA ALA A 106 -10.22 6.97 18.30
C ALA A 106 -9.82 7.40 19.72
N VAL A 107 -8.85 8.27 19.85
CA VAL A 107 -8.57 8.94 21.13
C VAL A 107 -9.32 10.26 21.15
N ILE A 108 -10.27 10.37 22.06
CA ILE A 108 -11.13 11.54 22.27
C ILE A 108 -10.61 12.32 23.46
N ILE A 109 -10.24 13.58 23.24
CA ILE A 109 -9.72 14.48 24.26
C ILE A 109 -10.74 15.63 24.43
N LEU A 110 -11.19 15.85 25.67
CA LEU A 110 -12.22 16.82 25.98
C LEU A 110 -11.69 18.20 26.40
N ASP A 111 -10.39 18.33 26.62
CA ASP A 111 -9.73 19.62 26.92
C ASP A 111 -8.28 19.55 26.38
N ASP A 112 -7.83 20.59 25.72
CA ASP A 112 -6.48 20.68 25.13
C ASP A 112 -5.35 20.47 26.15
N LYS A 113 -5.60 20.74 27.44
CA LYS A 113 -4.67 20.48 28.54
C LYS A 113 -4.32 19.00 28.68
N PHE A 114 -5.16 18.10 28.18
CA PHE A 114 -4.98 16.65 28.27
C PHE A 114 -4.27 16.05 27.05
N LEU A 115 -3.87 16.88 26.08
CA LEU A 115 -3.17 16.45 24.88
C LEU A 115 -1.93 15.61 25.17
N ALA A 116 -1.09 16.06 26.10
CA ALA A 116 0.12 15.31 26.48
C ALA A 116 -0.21 13.94 27.07
N TYR A 117 -1.28 13.85 27.87
CA TYR A 117 -1.75 12.59 28.44
C TYR A 117 -2.30 11.66 27.35
N GLY A 118 -3.13 12.20 26.45
CA GLY A 118 -3.65 11.47 25.29
C GLY A 118 -2.56 10.98 24.35
N ASN A 119 -1.50 11.76 24.14
CA ASN A 119 -0.37 11.33 23.34
C ASN A 119 0.38 10.17 24.01
N ASN A 120 0.63 10.25 25.30
CA ASN A 120 1.32 9.19 26.03
C ASN A 120 0.57 7.84 25.94
N ILE A 121 -0.75 7.84 26.15
CA ILE A 121 -1.53 6.60 26.02
C ILE A 121 -1.58 6.10 24.58
N SER A 122 -1.67 6.98 23.58
CA SER A 122 -1.65 6.61 22.18
C SER A 122 -0.35 5.89 21.80
N GLU A 123 0.80 6.42 22.24
CA GLU A 123 2.10 5.79 22.02
C GLU A 123 2.24 4.43 22.71
N LYS A 124 1.74 4.30 23.93
CA LYS A 124 1.72 3.02 24.64
C LYS A 124 0.90 1.96 23.91
N ILE A 125 -0.28 2.35 23.41
CA ILE A 125 -1.12 1.42 22.63
C ILE A 125 -0.44 1.03 21.33
N ARG A 126 0.13 1.98 20.58
CA ARG A 126 0.86 1.68 19.34
C ARG A 126 2.05 0.75 19.56
N ALA A 127 2.77 0.95 20.67
CA ALA A 127 3.91 0.10 21.01
C ALA A 127 3.49 -1.34 21.40
N SER A 128 2.34 -1.49 22.09
CA SER A 128 1.82 -2.80 22.53
C SER A 128 1.05 -3.54 21.43
N PHE A 129 0.43 -2.80 20.51
CA PHE A 129 -0.45 -3.30 19.45
C PHE A 129 -0.10 -2.66 18.10
N PRO A 130 0.99 -3.12 17.44
CA PRO A 130 1.42 -2.54 16.15
C PRO A 130 0.37 -2.63 15.03
N ASP A 131 -0.53 -3.60 15.14
CA ASP A 131 -1.61 -3.83 14.17
C ASP A 131 -2.83 -2.94 14.40
N PHE A 132 -2.83 -2.09 15.45
CA PHE A 132 -3.94 -1.19 15.71
C PHE A 132 -3.65 0.21 15.16
N GLU A 133 -4.64 0.80 14.56
CA GLU A 133 -4.59 2.16 14.08
C GLU A 133 -5.15 3.11 15.14
N VAL A 134 -4.28 3.88 15.80
CA VAL A 134 -4.67 4.81 16.86
C VAL A 134 -4.62 6.23 16.34
N ARG A 135 -5.75 6.93 16.32
CA ARG A 135 -5.86 8.31 15.83
C ARG A 135 -6.65 9.18 16.79
N TYR A 136 -6.40 10.50 16.75
CA TYR A 136 -7.27 11.47 17.39
C TYR A 136 -8.55 11.67 16.57
N SER A 137 -9.69 11.71 17.25
CA SER A 137 -10.99 11.99 16.62
C SER A 137 -11.16 13.45 16.20
N GLY A 138 -10.32 14.33 16.70
CA GLY A 138 -10.33 15.77 16.54
C GLY A 138 -10.13 16.44 17.90
N LEU A 139 -9.95 17.76 17.89
CA LEU A 139 -9.74 18.56 19.11
C LEU A 139 -10.99 19.36 19.53
N ASP A 140 -12.17 18.92 19.13
CA ASP A 140 -13.42 19.52 19.59
C ASP A 140 -13.66 19.15 21.05
N THR A 141 -14.08 20.09 21.87
CA THR A 141 -14.39 19.85 23.29
C THR A 141 -15.70 19.07 23.51
N ASN A 142 -16.53 18.92 22.49
CA ASN A 142 -17.82 18.25 22.58
C ASN A 142 -17.70 16.75 22.29
N LEU A 143 -17.88 15.93 23.34
CA LEU A 143 -17.85 14.48 23.26
C LEU A 143 -18.77 13.90 22.17
N LYS A 144 -20.02 14.41 22.10
CA LYS A 144 -21.01 13.92 21.12
C LYS A 144 -20.54 14.13 19.68
N THR A 145 -19.91 15.28 19.39
CA THR A 145 -19.37 15.59 18.07
C THR A 145 -18.19 14.69 17.73
N GLN A 146 -17.28 14.46 18.67
CA GLN A 146 -16.12 13.57 18.47
C GLN A 146 -16.55 12.12 18.27
N LEU A 147 -17.51 11.61 19.05
CA LEU A 147 -18.08 10.27 18.89
C LEU A 147 -18.77 10.11 17.53
N LYS A 148 -19.56 11.11 17.12
CA LYS A 148 -20.19 11.09 15.78
C LYS A 148 -19.16 11.04 14.66
N ARG A 149 -18.05 11.77 14.81
CA ARG A 149 -16.94 11.75 13.85
C ARG A 149 -16.21 10.40 13.84
N ALA A 150 -15.96 9.82 15.01
CA ALA A 150 -15.37 8.50 15.14
C ALA A 150 -16.22 7.43 14.45
N ASN A 151 -17.52 7.40 14.70
CA ASN A 151 -18.47 6.51 14.01
C ASN A 151 -18.47 6.72 12.49
N LYS A 152 -18.49 7.97 12.01
CA LYS A 152 -18.48 8.27 10.58
C LYS A 152 -17.19 7.78 9.88
N ASN A 153 -16.10 7.73 10.62
CA ASN A 153 -14.79 7.28 10.11
C ASN A 153 -14.52 5.79 10.41
N ASN A 154 -15.54 5.02 10.80
CA ASN A 154 -15.50 3.58 11.04
C ASN A 154 -14.48 3.16 12.11
N PHE A 155 -14.27 3.98 13.15
CA PHE A 155 -13.52 3.53 14.31
C PHE A 155 -14.30 2.46 15.07
N ASN A 156 -13.59 1.42 15.55
CA ASN A 156 -14.19 0.34 16.34
C ASN A 156 -14.34 0.74 17.82
N LEU A 157 -13.34 1.44 18.34
CA LEU A 157 -13.27 1.84 19.75
C LEU A 157 -12.99 3.33 19.89
N ALA A 158 -13.48 3.93 20.97
CA ALA A 158 -13.11 5.27 21.37
C ALA A 158 -12.61 5.27 22.82
N ILE A 159 -11.39 5.77 23.04
CA ILE A 159 -10.83 6.02 24.37
C ILE A 159 -11.13 7.48 24.70
N ILE A 160 -11.89 7.71 25.76
CA ILE A 160 -12.35 9.04 26.17
C ILE A 160 -11.48 9.52 27.33
N LEU A 161 -10.95 10.72 27.20
CA LEU A 161 -10.09 11.39 28.17
C LEU A 161 -10.69 12.74 28.54
N GLY A 162 -11.43 12.75 29.64
CA GLY A 162 -11.92 13.94 30.31
C GLY A 162 -11.11 14.24 31.58
N ARG A 163 -11.61 15.19 32.38
CA ARG A 163 -10.96 15.59 33.62
C ARG A 163 -10.90 14.43 34.61
N GLU A 164 -11.98 13.69 34.77
CA GLU A 164 -12.07 12.56 35.73
C GLU A 164 -11.04 11.48 35.38
N GLU A 165 -10.95 11.10 34.10
CA GLU A 165 -10.03 10.07 33.63
C GLU A 165 -8.58 10.47 33.86
N VAL A 166 -8.23 11.72 33.58
CA VAL A 166 -6.84 12.22 33.76
C VAL A 166 -6.46 12.33 35.22
N GLU A 167 -7.33 12.87 36.07
CA GLU A 167 -7.09 13.05 37.51
C GLU A 167 -6.99 11.69 38.25
N SER A 168 -7.86 10.73 37.89
CA SER A 168 -7.84 9.39 38.49
C SER A 168 -6.88 8.42 37.80
N LYS A 169 -6.24 8.81 36.71
CA LYS A 169 -5.38 7.95 35.85
C LYS A 169 -6.12 6.68 35.38
N THR A 170 -7.38 6.85 35.02
CA THR A 170 -8.24 5.81 34.47
C THR A 170 -8.59 6.11 33.02
N TYR A 171 -9.24 5.18 32.36
CA TYR A 171 -9.63 5.28 30.96
C TYR A 171 -11.09 4.84 30.83
N THR A 172 -11.82 5.55 29.99
CA THR A 172 -13.17 5.15 29.57
C THR A 172 -13.09 4.70 28.12
N ILE A 173 -13.51 3.47 27.84
CA ILE A 173 -13.63 2.95 26.46
C ILE A 173 -15.10 2.91 26.08
N LYS A 174 -15.40 3.41 24.90
CA LYS A 174 -16.65 3.16 24.20
C LYS A 174 -16.41 2.25 23.03
N ASP A 175 -17.03 1.08 23.05
CA ASP A 175 -17.11 0.21 21.89
C ASP A 175 -18.17 0.80 20.94
N LEU A 176 -17.73 1.20 19.75
CA LEU A 176 -18.57 1.88 18.77
C LEU A 176 -19.37 0.88 17.93
N ASP A 177 -18.93 -0.39 17.88
CA ASP A 177 -19.64 -1.44 17.16
C ASP A 177 -20.83 -1.97 18.00
N SER A 178 -20.61 -2.25 19.30
CA SER A 178 -21.65 -2.76 20.22
C SER A 178 -22.42 -1.65 20.96
N GLY A 179 -21.84 -0.45 21.06
CA GLY A 179 -22.37 0.66 21.84
C GLY A 179 -22.09 0.60 23.35
N ASN A 180 -21.39 -0.43 23.84
CA ASN A 180 -21.09 -0.60 25.26
C ASN A 180 -20.05 0.42 25.75
N ASN A 181 -20.15 0.78 27.05
CA ASN A 181 -19.17 1.61 27.73
C ASN A 181 -18.46 0.80 28.82
N TYR A 182 -17.16 1.00 28.94
CA TYR A 182 -16.30 0.43 29.96
C TYR A 182 -15.58 1.58 30.64
N GLU A 183 -15.91 1.84 31.88
CA GLU A 183 -15.47 3.04 32.61
C GLU A 183 -14.44 2.69 33.68
N LYS A 184 -13.62 3.67 34.05
CA LYS A 184 -12.62 3.58 35.15
C LYS A 184 -11.61 2.43 35.02
N LEU A 185 -11.27 2.09 33.78
CA LEU A 185 -10.25 1.07 33.54
C LEU A 185 -8.86 1.59 33.95
N SER A 186 -8.08 0.77 34.65
CA SER A 186 -6.65 1.02 34.81
C SER A 186 -5.92 0.86 33.46
N LEU A 187 -4.65 1.23 33.41
CA LEU A 187 -3.84 0.99 32.20
C LEU A 187 -3.71 -0.51 31.89
N GLU A 188 -3.60 -1.35 32.92
CA GLU A 188 -3.52 -2.80 32.78
C GLU A 188 -4.83 -3.38 32.24
N ASP A 189 -5.97 -2.93 32.79
CA ASP A 189 -7.29 -3.33 32.31
C ASP A 189 -7.52 -2.88 30.86
N LEU A 190 -7.10 -1.66 30.48
CA LEU A 190 -7.17 -1.16 29.12
C LEU A 190 -6.39 -2.06 28.15
N ILE A 191 -5.13 -2.40 28.51
CA ILE A 191 -4.30 -3.26 27.68
C ILE A 191 -4.88 -4.67 27.58
N SER A 192 -5.40 -5.20 28.70
CA SER A 192 -6.08 -6.51 28.73
C SER A 192 -7.35 -6.53 27.88
N PHE A 193 -8.11 -5.43 27.85
CA PHE A 193 -9.31 -5.29 27.02
C PHE A 193 -8.99 -5.26 25.53
N LEU A 194 -7.85 -4.71 25.15
CA LEU A 194 -7.42 -4.59 23.77
C LEU A 194 -6.81 -5.88 23.19
N ASN A 195 -6.34 -6.79 24.04
CA ASN A 195 -5.86 -8.11 23.67
C ASN A 195 -6.99 -9.01 23.17
#